data_4d10d09118efc66f5f9205b2b9946dc4
#
_entry.id   4d10d09118efc66f5f9205b2b9946dc4
#
_cell.length_a   1.000
_cell.length_b   1.000
_cell.length_c   1.000
_cell.angle_alpha   90.00
_cell.angle_beta   90.00
_cell.angle_gamma   90.00
#
_symmetry.space_group_name_H-M   'P 1'
#
loop_
_entity.id
_entity.type
_entity.pdbx_description
1 polymer ?
#
loop_
_entity_poly.entity_id
_entity_poly.type
_entity_poly.pdbx_seq_one_letter_code
_entity_poly.pdbx_strand_id
1 'polypeptide(L)'
;MRRFNGYMHGIDIGGWLSQCDYSEEHLDNFITEEDIKRIKGWGCDHVRVPVDYNIFQDENGFIESGFDYVQKCIDWCGNNGINMILDLHKTMGFFFDKAQAESGFFDNAELQQKFYDLWEEFAKRFSK
;
A
#
# COMPACT_ATOMS: atom_id res chain seq x y z
N MET A 1 -7.19 18.83 20.63
CA MET A 1 -6.27 17.93 19.90
C MET A 1 -6.98 16.60 19.68
N ARG A 2 -7.21 16.16 18.43
CA ARG A 2 -7.77 14.83 18.16
C ARG A 2 -6.70 13.78 18.49
N ARG A 3 -7.03 12.79 19.33
CA ARG A 3 -6.18 11.64 19.56
C ARG A 3 -6.50 10.58 18.50
N PHE A 4 -5.48 10.11 17.78
CA PHE A 4 -5.60 8.96 16.89
C PHE A 4 -5.43 7.70 17.76
N ASN A 5 -6.53 7.21 18.33
CA ASN A 5 -6.51 5.97 19.09
C ASN A 5 -6.30 4.78 18.13
N GLY A 6 -5.45 3.82 18.54
CA GLY A 6 -5.17 2.64 17.72
C GLY A 6 -4.03 2.83 16.71
N TYR A 7 -3.19 3.86 16.90
CA TYR A 7 -2.01 4.14 16.07
C TYR A 7 -0.79 4.51 16.91
N MET A 8 -0.61 3.81 18.04
CA MET A 8 0.47 4.09 18.99
C MET A 8 1.64 3.10 18.84
N HIS A 9 1.35 1.85 18.49
CA HIS A 9 2.34 0.78 18.39
C HIS A 9 2.13 0.02 17.08
N GLY A 10 2.88 0.35 16.06
CA GLY A 10 2.74 -0.24 14.73
C GLY A 10 4.00 -0.90 14.21
N ILE A 11 3.82 -1.65 13.15
CA ILE A 11 4.91 -2.25 12.38
C ILE A 11 4.69 -1.99 10.89
N ASP A 12 5.81 -1.87 10.18
CA ASP A 12 5.84 -1.71 8.74
C ASP A 12 5.85 -3.07 8.04
N ILE A 13 4.95 -3.28 7.09
CA ILE A 13 4.93 -4.49 6.24
C ILE A 13 5.66 -4.18 4.94
N GLY A 14 6.98 -4.04 5.02
CA GLY A 14 7.83 -3.80 3.86
C GLY A 14 8.06 -5.05 3.01
N GLY A 15 8.39 -4.85 1.73
CA GLY A 15 8.76 -5.94 0.83
C GLY A 15 7.62 -6.80 0.32
N TRP A 16 6.37 -6.45 0.59
CA TRP A 16 5.19 -7.18 0.08
C TRP A 16 4.65 -6.54 -1.20
N LEU A 17 4.00 -5.36 -1.08
CA LEU A 17 3.39 -4.62 -2.19
C LEU A 17 4.27 -3.46 -2.68
N SER A 18 5.48 -3.36 -2.14
CA SER A 18 6.49 -2.36 -2.46
C SER A 18 7.88 -2.97 -2.36
N GLN A 19 8.80 -2.53 -3.21
CA GLN A 19 10.21 -2.93 -3.21
C GLN A 19 10.42 -4.45 -3.30
N CYS A 20 9.68 -5.12 -4.17
CA CYS A 20 9.74 -6.55 -4.41
C CYS A 20 9.83 -6.85 -5.93
N ASP A 21 9.79 -8.12 -6.30
CA ASP A 21 9.78 -8.53 -7.71
C ASP A 21 8.39 -8.46 -8.37
N TYR A 22 7.34 -8.19 -7.59
CA TYR A 22 5.93 -8.10 -7.98
C TYR A 22 5.38 -9.36 -8.68
N SER A 23 6.04 -10.51 -8.54
CA SER A 23 5.51 -11.77 -9.04
C SER A 23 4.23 -12.15 -8.29
N GLU A 24 3.29 -12.79 -8.99
CA GLU A 24 2.04 -13.26 -8.40
C GLU A 24 2.32 -14.22 -7.22
N GLU A 25 3.32 -15.10 -7.37
CA GLU A 25 3.75 -15.99 -6.29
C GLU A 25 4.19 -15.22 -5.04
N HIS A 26 4.96 -14.14 -5.19
CA HIS A 26 5.39 -13.31 -4.08
C HIS A 26 4.19 -12.57 -3.46
N LEU A 27 3.39 -11.90 -4.27
CA LEU A 27 2.25 -11.10 -3.80
C LEU A 27 1.21 -11.94 -3.05
N ASP A 28 1.02 -13.19 -3.47
CA ASP A 28 0.05 -14.10 -2.85
C ASP A 28 0.54 -14.75 -1.55
N ASN A 29 1.85 -14.90 -1.36
CA ASN A 29 2.36 -15.74 -0.29
C ASN A 29 3.26 -15.04 0.74
N PHE A 30 3.77 -13.83 0.44
CA PHE A 30 4.73 -13.16 1.31
C PHE A 30 4.12 -12.67 2.62
N ILE A 31 2.89 -12.16 2.59
CA ILE A 31 2.09 -11.78 3.77
C ILE A 31 0.74 -12.50 3.71
N THR A 32 0.32 -13.00 4.87
CA THR A 32 -0.94 -13.72 5.04
C THR A 32 -1.71 -13.19 6.27
N GLU A 33 -2.96 -13.61 6.44
CA GLU A 33 -3.75 -13.27 7.64
C GLU A 33 -3.08 -13.75 8.94
N GLU A 34 -2.36 -14.88 8.90
CA GLU A 34 -1.63 -15.39 10.06
C GLU A 34 -0.51 -14.45 10.52
N ASP A 35 0.11 -13.72 9.60
CA ASP A 35 1.11 -12.70 9.94
C ASP A 35 0.46 -11.52 10.64
N ILE A 36 -0.70 -11.07 10.18
CA ILE A 36 -1.51 -10.01 10.83
C ILE A 36 -1.91 -10.43 12.25
N LYS A 37 -2.37 -11.68 12.45
CA LYS A 37 -2.66 -12.23 13.78
C LYS A 37 -1.44 -12.22 14.69
N ARG A 38 -0.29 -12.59 14.15
CA ARG A 38 0.98 -12.62 14.88
C ARG A 38 1.40 -11.22 15.31
N ILE A 39 1.30 -10.25 14.41
CA ILE A 39 1.58 -8.83 14.68
C ILE A 39 0.63 -8.30 15.78
N LYS A 40 -0.65 -8.63 15.71
CA LYS A 40 -1.61 -8.29 16.77
C LYS A 40 -1.23 -8.92 18.10
N GLY A 41 -0.79 -10.18 18.09
CA GLY A 41 -0.32 -10.90 19.27
C GLY A 41 0.91 -10.27 19.93
N TRP A 42 1.71 -9.50 19.20
CA TRP A 42 2.84 -8.72 19.74
C TRP A 42 2.42 -7.42 20.42
N GLY A 43 1.12 -7.10 20.42
CA GLY A 43 0.58 -5.88 21.02
C GLY A 43 0.54 -4.68 20.06
N CYS A 44 0.78 -4.89 18.77
CA CYS A 44 0.61 -3.83 17.78
C CYS A 44 -0.87 -3.48 17.60
N ASP A 45 -1.15 -2.20 17.40
CA ASP A 45 -2.49 -1.66 17.17
C ASP A 45 -2.70 -1.23 15.71
N HIS A 46 -1.63 -1.15 14.91
CA HIS A 46 -1.72 -0.88 13.48
C HIS A 46 -0.55 -1.48 12.70
N VAL A 47 -0.75 -1.60 11.39
CA VAL A 47 0.27 -1.89 10.38
C VAL A 47 0.33 -0.75 9.36
N ARG A 48 1.53 -0.42 8.89
CA ARG A 48 1.73 0.42 7.70
C ARG A 48 2.04 -0.49 6.52
N VAL A 49 1.33 -0.31 5.43
CA VAL A 49 1.47 -1.11 4.21
C VAL A 49 1.96 -0.20 3.09
N PRO A 50 3.27 -0.19 2.80
CA PRO A 50 3.78 0.51 1.64
C PRO A 50 3.39 -0.22 0.36
N VAL A 51 2.96 0.55 -0.63
CA VAL A 51 2.54 0.05 -1.94
C VAL A 51 3.18 0.87 -3.06
N ASP A 52 3.53 0.21 -4.16
CA ASP A 52 4.07 0.85 -5.34
C ASP A 52 3.01 0.95 -6.44
N TYR A 53 3.00 2.05 -7.17
CA TYR A 53 1.96 2.36 -8.17
C TYR A 53 1.79 1.26 -9.24
N ASN A 54 2.87 0.58 -9.60
CA ASN A 54 2.91 -0.35 -10.73
C ASN A 54 2.05 -1.61 -10.57
N ILE A 55 1.58 -1.90 -9.35
CA ILE A 55 0.58 -2.98 -9.14
C ILE A 55 -0.86 -2.49 -9.29
N PHE A 56 -1.11 -1.18 -9.34
CA PHE A 56 -2.44 -0.58 -9.40
C PHE A 56 -2.75 0.11 -10.72
N GLN A 57 -1.71 0.56 -11.43
CA GLN A 57 -1.90 1.29 -12.69
C GLN A 57 -0.69 1.14 -13.60
N ASP A 58 -0.95 1.22 -14.88
CA ASP A 58 0.03 1.33 -15.95
C ASP A 58 -0.32 2.49 -16.91
N GLU A 59 0.25 2.48 -18.10
CA GLU A 59 -0.05 3.48 -19.14
C GLU A 59 -1.48 3.37 -19.71
N ASN A 60 -2.13 2.20 -19.56
CA ASN A 60 -3.47 1.91 -20.10
C ASN A 60 -4.59 2.13 -19.08
N GLY A 61 -4.28 2.25 -17.80
CA GLY A 61 -5.28 2.47 -16.75
C GLY A 61 -5.04 1.71 -15.47
N PHE A 62 -6.11 1.38 -14.74
CA PHE A 62 -6.04 0.69 -13.47
C PHE A 62 -5.94 -0.84 -13.63
N ILE A 63 -5.22 -1.47 -12.70
CA ILE A 63 -5.00 -2.90 -12.57
C ILE A 63 -5.75 -3.39 -11.33
N GLU A 64 -6.88 -4.07 -11.52
CA GLU A 64 -7.79 -4.45 -10.43
C GLU A 64 -7.13 -5.34 -9.37
N SER A 65 -6.27 -6.27 -9.76
CA SER A 65 -5.61 -7.21 -8.83
C SER A 65 -4.81 -6.51 -7.72
N GLY A 66 -4.23 -5.34 -7.98
CA GLY A 66 -3.53 -4.56 -6.97
C GLY A 66 -4.45 -4.08 -5.86
N PHE A 67 -5.65 -3.62 -6.22
CA PHE A 67 -6.66 -3.19 -5.25
C PHE A 67 -7.19 -4.36 -4.44
N ASP A 68 -7.28 -5.57 -5.02
CA ASP A 68 -7.70 -6.78 -4.31
C ASP A 68 -6.72 -7.16 -3.20
N TYR A 69 -5.40 -6.99 -3.39
CA TYR A 69 -4.42 -7.22 -2.32
C TYR A 69 -4.60 -6.27 -1.14
N VAL A 70 -4.84 -4.99 -1.42
CA VAL A 70 -5.12 -4.00 -0.37
C VAL A 70 -6.43 -4.34 0.35
N GLN A 71 -7.49 -4.71 -0.37
CA GLN A 71 -8.76 -5.11 0.23
C GLN A 71 -8.60 -6.34 1.13
N LYS A 72 -7.87 -7.38 0.68
CA LYS A 72 -7.55 -8.54 1.53
C LYS A 72 -6.88 -8.11 2.84
N CYS A 73 -5.89 -7.20 2.77
CA CYS A 73 -5.21 -6.72 3.96
C CYS A 73 -6.14 -5.95 4.90
N ILE A 74 -7.03 -5.12 4.36
CA ILE A 74 -8.06 -4.41 5.14
C ILE A 74 -8.96 -5.40 5.86
N ASP A 75 -9.41 -6.45 5.17
CA ASP A 75 -10.27 -7.48 5.74
C ASP A 75 -9.55 -8.27 6.86
N TRP A 76 -8.29 -8.66 6.64
CA TRP A 76 -7.47 -9.31 7.67
C TRP A 76 -7.26 -8.41 8.89
N CYS A 77 -6.98 -7.13 8.67
CA CYS A 77 -6.83 -6.17 9.76
C CYS A 77 -8.14 -6.00 10.54
N GLY A 78 -9.27 -5.89 9.84
CA GLY A 78 -10.60 -5.80 10.43
C GLY A 78 -10.97 -7.03 11.26
N ASN A 79 -10.74 -8.23 10.72
CA ASN A 79 -10.98 -9.50 11.42
C ASN A 79 -10.17 -9.64 12.73
N ASN A 80 -8.97 -9.04 12.76
CA ASN A 80 -8.05 -9.16 13.90
C ASN A 80 -8.03 -7.91 14.80
N GLY A 81 -8.89 -6.92 14.55
CA GLY A 81 -8.99 -5.70 15.37
C GLY A 81 -7.70 -4.88 15.40
N ILE A 82 -7.04 -4.74 14.25
CA ILE A 82 -5.84 -3.92 14.05
C ILE A 82 -6.11 -2.89 12.94
N ASN A 83 -5.54 -1.70 13.05
CA ASN A 83 -5.73 -0.65 12.05
C ASN A 83 -4.69 -0.79 10.92
N MET A 84 -4.98 -0.17 9.78
CA MET A 84 -4.08 -0.13 8.63
C MET A 84 -3.80 1.30 8.20
N ILE A 85 -2.55 1.58 7.84
CA ILE A 85 -2.12 2.80 7.16
C ILE A 85 -1.66 2.40 5.76
N LEU A 86 -2.34 2.86 4.72
CA LEU A 86 -1.91 2.70 3.34
C LEU A 86 -0.92 3.81 2.98
N ASP A 87 0.23 3.44 2.45
CA ASP A 87 1.28 4.36 2.04
C ASP A 87 1.66 4.13 0.57
N LEU A 88 1.34 5.09 -0.30
CA LEU A 88 1.83 5.07 -1.68
C LEU A 88 3.33 5.45 -1.67
N HIS A 89 4.18 4.44 -1.68
CA HIS A 89 5.62 4.55 -1.45
C HIS A 89 6.39 4.91 -2.72
N LYS A 90 5.86 4.49 -3.88
CA LYS A 90 6.39 4.80 -5.21
C LYS A 90 5.26 5.27 -6.11
N THR A 91 5.49 6.36 -6.86
CA THR A 91 4.58 6.82 -7.90
C THR A 91 5.26 6.86 -9.27
N MET A 92 4.48 6.82 -10.33
CA MET A 92 5.01 6.89 -11.70
C MET A 92 5.82 8.18 -11.89
N GLY A 93 7.07 8.04 -12.33
CA GLY A 93 7.99 9.14 -12.53
C GLY A 93 8.71 9.66 -11.28
N PHE A 94 8.51 9.03 -10.11
CA PHE A 94 9.27 9.35 -8.90
C PHE A 94 9.43 8.14 -7.98
N PHE A 95 10.67 7.84 -7.64
CA PHE A 95 11.01 6.91 -6.60
C PHE A 95 12.23 7.41 -5.81
N PHE A 96 12.18 7.25 -4.50
CA PHE A 96 13.21 7.77 -3.61
C PHE A 96 14.54 7.00 -3.70
N ASP A 97 14.49 5.70 -4.00
CA ASP A 97 15.68 4.87 -4.16
C ASP A 97 16.38 5.14 -5.48
N LYS A 98 17.61 5.64 -5.42
CA LYS A 98 18.42 5.99 -6.59
C LYS A 98 18.78 4.79 -7.48
N ALA A 99 18.74 3.57 -6.96
CA ALA A 99 19.05 2.36 -7.72
C ALA A 99 17.95 1.98 -8.72
N GLN A 100 16.72 2.47 -8.51
CA GLN A 100 15.56 2.25 -9.37
C GLN A 100 14.90 3.57 -9.77
N ALA A 101 15.69 4.63 -9.93
CA ALA A 101 15.20 5.98 -10.10
C ALA A 101 14.30 6.11 -11.34
N GLU A 102 13.04 6.38 -11.11
CA GLU A 102 12.15 7.00 -12.08
C GLU A 102 12.24 8.53 -11.92
N SER A 103 12.07 9.26 -13.00
CA SER A 103 12.21 10.72 -12.99
C SER A 103 11.13 11.38 -13.85
N GLY A 104 10.95 12.68 -13.66
CA GLY A 104 10.05 13.50 -14.48
C GLY A 104 8.74 13.86 -13.79
N PHE A 105 8.41 13.29 -12.64
CA PHE A 105 7.16 13.55 -11.94
C PHE A 105 6.87 15.04 -11.70
N PHE A 106 7.87 15.79 -11.23
CA PHE A 106 7.68 17.20 -10.85
C PHE A 106 7.52 18.15 -12.04
N ASP A 107 7.95 17.73 -13.24
CA ASP A 107 7.91 18.53 -14.46
C ASP A 107 6.89 18.01 -15.49
N ASN A 108 6.09 16.99 -15.13
CA ASN A 108 5.14 16.35 -16.03
C ASN A 108 3.74 16.28 -15.42
N ALA A 109 2.82 17.08 -15.96
CA ALA A 109 1.44 17.17 -15.49
C ALA A 109 0.66 15.86 -15.64
N GLU A 110 0.99 15.03 -16.65
CA GLU A 110 0.30 13.74 -16.85
C GLU A 110 0.68 12.75 -15.74
N LEU A 111 1.93 12.72 -15.32
CA LEU A 111 2.39 11.87 -14.21
C LEU A 111 1.77 12.33 -12.88
N GLN A 112 1.66 13.64 -12.66
CA GLN A 112 0.99 14.20 -11.50
C GLN A 112 -0.51 13.85 -11.50
N GLN A 113 -1.17 13.90 -12.67
CA GLN A 113 -2.57 13.50 -12.78
C GLN A 113 -2.76 12.02 -12.45
N LYS A 114 -1.90 11.13 -12.95
CA LYS A 114 -1.94 9.69 -12.60
C LYS A 114 -1.79 9.45 -11.09
N PHE A 115 -0.97 10.24 -10.41
CA PHE A 115 -0.86 10.18 -8.95
C PHE A 115 -2.16 10.60 -8.25
N TYR A 116 -2.80 11.69 -8.70
CA TYR A 116 -4.08 12.11 -8.13
C TYR A 116 -5.20 11.10 -8.41
N ASP A 117 -5.26 10.57 -9.62
CA ASP A 117 -6.26 9.56 -10.01
C ASP A 117 -6.14 8.30 -9.13
N LEU A 118 -4.91 7.85 -8.84
CA LEU A 118 -4.69 6.69 -7.98
C LEU A 118 -5.12 6.96 -6.53
N TRP A 119 -4.81 8.12 -5.97
CA TRP A 119 -5.28 8.50 -4.63
C TRP A 119 -6.80 8.66 -4.56
N GLU A 120 -7.41 9.21 -5.59
CA GLU A 120 -8.87 9.30 -5.70
C GLU A 120 -9.50 7.91 -5.74
N GLU A 121 -8.90 6.97 -6.47
CA GLU A 121 -9.37 5.59 -6.55
C GLU A 121 -9.20 4.85 -5.22
N PHE A 122 -8.08 5.01 -4.51
CA PHE A 122 -7.93 4.51 -3.14
C PHE A 122 -9.01 5.06 -2.21
N ALA A 123 -9.27 6.36 -2.26
CA ALA A 123 -10.31 6.96 -1.44
C ALA A 123 -11.70 6.41 -1.76
N LYS A 124 -12.07 6.26 -3.03
CA LYS A 124 -13.35 5.68 -3.45
C LYS A 124 -13.55 4.25 -2.94
N ARG A 125 -12.50 3.43 -2.99
CA ARG A 125 -12.58 2.00 -2.63
C ARG A 125 -12.49 1.76 -1.14
N PHE A 126 -11.64 2.49 -0.42
CA PHE A 126 -11.19 2.14 0.94
C PHE A 126 -11.60 3.12 2.04
N SER A 127 -12.31 4.22 1.74
CA SER A 127 -12.72 5.23 2.73
C SER A 127 -14.02 4.92 3.49
N LYS A 128 -14.46 3.68 3.53
CA LYS A 128 -15.74 3.28 4.17
C LYS A 128 -15.57 2.96 5.63
#